data_c8f98b767cb115514566307c1d9ee914
#
_entry.id   c8f98b767cb115514566307c1d9ee914
#
_cell.length_a   1.000
_cell.length_b   1.000
_cell.length_c   1.000
_cell.angle_alpha   90.00
_cell.angle_beta   90.00
_cell.angle_gamma   90.00
#
_symmetry.space_group_name_H-M   'P 1'
#
loop_
_entity.id
_entity.type
_entity.pdbx_description
1 polymer ?
#
loop_
_entity_poly.entity_id
_entity_poly.type
_entity_poly.pdbx_seq_one_letter_code
_entity_poly.pdbx_strand_id
1 'polypeptide(L)'
;MQCERGAGSTDIVQRCYRRVINDLCARYRESTESAGCVTMGSPGTGIGRCLGTFGELLQGALPIERREFLVTLPISEGSTAEFRAEHGSKGVRVFPPYKEKSRRLAEELLRLYDLDASGELHIESELHPGKGCASSSADMVATASAIQSAFGIQIPRHSLARIMCAIEPSDGVMYESIVSFYQREGIVHSHLGTLPSLTVVALDEGGWVETMELCEDRGFNSTSRLAEYERLLLDLVRAVKRRHLPSVGDVATRSAVLNQDVLPKEHLELFLDLRTRYDALGVVATHSGTCLGLLLDPGSLRHPEVLPELVGELLALQCPGVRVYRTCGFEHQTTTR
;
A
#
# COMPACT_ATOMS: atom_id res chain seq x y z
N MET A 1 -9.51 -20.72 -39.25
CA MET A 1 -10.39 -20.17 -38.21
C MET A 1 -9.48 -19.61 -37.14
N GLN A 2 -9.13 -18.31 -37.24
CA GLN A 2 -8.35 -17.59 -36.26
C GLN A 2 -9.31 -17.10 -35.15
N CYS A 3 -8.97 -17.41 -33.94
CA CYS A 3 -9.76 -17.05 -32.77
C CYS A 3 -9.34 -15.63 -32.31
N GLU A 4 -10.19 -14.64 -32.56
CA GLU A 4 -10.07 -13.32 -32.01
C GLU A 4 -10.39 -13.39 -30.49
N ARG A 5 -9.35 -13.25 -29.66
CA ARG A 5 -9.48 -13.06 -28.20
C ARG A 5 -8.72 -11.83 -27.82
N GLY A 6 -9.38 -10.87 -27.18
CA GLY A 6 -8.69 -9.90 -26.36
C GLY A 6 -9.04 -8.41 -26.43
N ALA A 7 -10.17 -8.00 -27.02
CA ALA A 7 -10.53 -6.57 -27.04
C ALA A 7 -11.60 -6.15 -26.01
N GLY A 8 -12.23 -7.09 -25.30
CA GLY A 8 -13.41 -6.79 -24.47
C GLY A 8 -13.17 -6.30 -23.04
N SER A 9 -12.08 -6.74 -22.41
CA SER A 9 -11.84 -6.47 -20.96
C SER A 9 -11.32 -5.05 -20.70
N THR A 10 -10.37 -4.60 -21.49
CA THR A 10 -9.75 -3.27 -21.36
C THR A 10 -10.77 -2.14 -21.62
N ASP A 11 -11.71 -2.34 -22.53
CA ASP A 11 -12.70 -1.34 -22.90
C ASP A 11 -13.81 -1.19 -21.84
N ILE A 12 -14.16 -2.27 -21.13
CA ILE A 12 -15.11 -2.22 -20.01
C ILE A 12 -14.49 -1.50 -18.82
N VAL A 13 -13.26 -1.79 -18.47
CA VAL A 13 -12.52 -1.11 -17.39
C VAL A 13 -12.38 0.38 -17.69
N GLN A 14 -12.01 0.76 -18.94
CA GLN A 14 -11.92 2.15 -19.33
C GLN A 14 -13.28 2.87 -19.31
N ARG A 15 -14.39 2.21 -19.68
CA ARG A 15 -15.74 2.81 -19.59
C ARG A 15 -16.20 2.99 -18.15
N CYS A 16 -15.96 2.01 -17.28
CA CYS A 16 -16.22 2.15 -15.84
C CYS A 16 -15.38 3.27 -15.23
N TYR A 17 -14.12 3.36 -15.59
CA TYR A 17 -13.20 4.43 -15.21
C TYR A 17 -13.73 5.81 -15.59
N ARG A 18 -14.07 6.03 -16.88
CA ARG A 18 -14.63 7.31 -17.35
C ARG A 18 -15.93 7.68 -16.63
N ARG A 19 -16.78 6.70 -16.30
CA ARG A 19 -18.04 6.96 -15.58
C ARG A 19 -17.78 7.38 -14.14
N VAL A 20 -16.87 6.70 -13.40
CA VAL A 20 -16.49 7.06 -12.04
C VAL A 20 -15.85 8.45 -12.00
N ILE A 21 -14.96 8.74 -12.94
CA ILE A 21 -14.30 10.04 -13.07
C ILE A 21 -15.31 11.16 -13.36
N ASN A 22 -16.23 10.95 -14.29
CA ASN A 22 -17.25 11.96 -14.62
C ASN A 22 -18.19 12.24 -13.45
N ASP A 23 -18.59 11.21 -12.68
CA ASP A 23 -19.40 11.36 -11.47
C ASP A 23 -18.63 12.12 -10.36
N LEU A 24 -17.32 11.89 -10.22
CA LEU A 24 -16.47 12.63 -9.29
C LEU A 24 -16.33 14.10 -9.71
N CYS A 25 -16.13 14.37 -11.00
CA CYS A 25 -16.05 15.73 -11.54
C CYS A 25 -17.37 16.48 -11.34
N ALA A 26 -18.52 15.85 -11.59
CA ALA A 26 -19.84 16.47 -11.42
C ALA A 26 -20.07 16.88 -9.95
N ARG A 27 -19.80 15.96 -9.00
CA ARG A 27 -19.96 16.24 -7.56
C ARG A 27 -18.97 17.28 -7.04
N TYR A 28 -17.76 17.35 -7.59
CA TYR A 28 -16.78 18.35 -7.21
C TYR A 28 -17.22 19.74 -7.68
N ARG A 29 -17.72 19.87 -8.93
CA ARG A 29 -18.24 21.15 -9.46
C ARG A 29 -19.43 21.65 -8.63
N GLU A 30 -20.35 20.78 -8.26
CA GLU A 30 -21.48 21.13 -7.38
C GLU A 30 -21.02 21.61 -5.98
N SER A 31 -19.91 21.07 -5.46
CA SER A 31 -19.35 21.49 -4.16
C SER A 31 -18.55 22.78 -4.23
N THR A 32 -17.96 23.12 -5.39
CA THR A 32 -17.16 24.35 -5.58
C THR A 32 -17.99 25.55 -6.01
N GLU A 33 -19.16 25.36 -6.61
CA GLU A 33 -20.09 26.47 -6.90
C GLU A 33 -20.67 27.11 -5.63
N SER A 34 -20.65 26.38 -4.49
CA SER A 34 -21.07 26.92 -3.19
C SER A 34 -19.93 27.56 -2.37
N ALA A 35 -18.68 27.31 -2.72
CA ALA A 35 -17.50 27.91 -2.10
C ALA A 35 -16.95 28.95 -3.08
N GLY A 36 -17.08 30.24 -2.71
CA GLY A 36 -16.69 31.38 -3.54
C GLY A 36 -15.32 31.21 -4.20
N CYS A 37 -15.19 31.78 -5.40
CA CYS A 37 -14.03 31.76 -6.28
C CYS A 37 -12.72 31.88 -5.48
N VAL A 38 -12.00 30.78 -5.32
CA VAL A 38 -10.65 30.77 -4.80
C VAL A 38 -9.78 31.36 -5.90
N THR A 39 -9.29 32.57 -5.69
CA THR A 39 -8.27 33.19 -6.57
C THR A 39 -7.07 32.23 -6.56
N MET A 40 -6.87 31.53 -7.67
CA MET A 40 -5.74 30.65 -7.88
C MET A 40 -4.46 31.46 -7.70
N GLY A 41 -3.68 31.19 -6.66
CA GLY A 41 -2.33 31.70 -6.52
C GLY A 41 -1.47 31.22 -7.68
N SER A 42 -0.38 31.93 -7.97
CA SER A 42 0.59 31.48 -8.98
C SER A 42 1.02 30.04 -8.66
N PRO A 43 1.15 29.14 -9.66
CA PRO A 43 1.58 27.79 -9.44
C PRO A 43 2.89 27.76 -8.66
N GLY A 44 2.91 27.00 -7.59
CA GLY A 44 3.99 26.95 -6.63
C GLY A 44 4.73 25.63 -6.63
N THR A 45 5.61 25.48 -5.66
CA THR A 45 6.23 24.21 -5.31
C THR A 45 5.49 23.62 -4.11
N GLY A 46 5.20 22.32 -4.16
CA GLY A 46 4.59 21.60 -3.07
C GLY A 46 5.35 20.32 -2.75
N ILE A 47 5.37 19.96 -1.47
CA ILE A 47 6.00 18.72 -0.98
C ILE A 47 4.93 17.86 -0.35
N GLY A 48 4.98 16.56 -0.66
CA GLY A 48 4.12 15.55 -0.09
C GLY A 48 4.91 14.35 0.41
N ARG A 49 4.39 13.67 1.43
CA ARG A 49 5.00 12.46 2.00
C ARG A 49 3.95 11.39 2.21
N CYS A 50 4.37 10.12 2.09
CA CYS A 50 3.55 8.98 2.43
C CYS A 50 4.43 7.85 2.92
N LEU A 51 3.96 7.15 3.95
CA LEU A 51 4.62 5.97 4.48
C LEU A 51 4.26 4.73 3.66
N GLY A 52 5.15 3.75 3.66
CA GLY A 52 4.93 2.45 3.05
C GLY A 52 4.36 1.43 4.03
N THR A 53 4.40 0.17 3.61
CA THR A 53 3.99 -0.99 4.41
C THR A 53 5.05 -2.06 4.38
N PHE A 54 5.04 -2.97 5.35
CA PHE A 54 5.75 -4.24 5.21
C PHE A 54 4.71 -5.32 4.92
N GLY A 55 4.40 -5.50 3.64
CA GLY A 55 3.38 -6.44 3.21
C GLY A 55 2.04 -6.22 3.90
N GLU A 56 1.37 -7.31 4.21
CA GLU A 56 0.00 -7.32 4.71
C GLU A 56 -0.14 -8.23 5.94
N LEU A 57 -0.85 -7.75 6.97
CA LEU A 57 -1.29 -8.56 8.10
C LEU A 57 -2.24 -9.68 7.65
N LEU A 58 -3.01 -9.40 6.60
CA LEU A 58 -3.91 -10.36 5.98
C LEU A 58 -4.19 -9.93 4.54
N GLN A 59 -4.13 -10.87 3.60
CA GLN A 59 -4.62 -10.67 2.24
C GLN A 59 -5.41 -11.91 1.81
N GLY A 60 -6.54 -11.68 1.13
CA GLY A 60 -7.41 -12.75 0.68
C GLY A 60 -8.61 -12.22 -0.10
N ALA A 61 -9.67 -13.01 -0.14
CA ALA A 61 -10.94 -12.61 -0.73
C ALA A 61 -12.11 -12.93 0.21
N LEU A 62 -13.15 -12.12 0.19
CA LEU A 62 -14.37 -12.34 0.97
C LEU A 62 -15.40 -13.14 0.17
N PRO A 63 -16.28 -13.93 0.85
CA PRO A 63 -17.29 -14.75 0.18
C PRO A 63 -18.25 -13.93 -0.69
N ILE A 64 -18.63 -12.72 -0.22
CA ILE A 64 -19.54 -11.83 -0.94
C ILE A 64 -18.80 -11.22 -2.13
N GLU A 65 -19.32 -11.48 -3.34
CA GLU A 65 -18.78 -10.99 -4.62
C GLU A 65 -17.31 -11.38 -4.88
N ARG A 66 -16.72 -12.26 -4.05
CA ARG A 66 -15.32 -12.68 -4.13
C ARG A 66 -14.33 -11.52 -4.22
N ARG A 67 -14.64 -10.42 -3.51
CA ARG A 67 -13.79 -9.23 -3.51
C ARG A 67 -12.47 -9.49 -2.81
N GLU A 68 -11.39 -9.22 -3.52
CA GLU A 68 -10.06 -9.26 -2.96
C GLU A 68 -9.82 -8.07 -2.02
N PHE A 69 -9.28 -8.37 -0.85
CA PHE A 69 -8.93 -7.36 0.14
C PHE A 69 -7.54 -7.58 0.70
N LEU A 70 -6.99 -6.53 1.27
CA LEU A 70 -5.76 -6.57 2.04
C LEU A 70 -5.88 -5.73 3.31
N VAL A 71 -5.05 -6.06 4.31
CA VAL A 71 -4.88 -5.29 5.54
C VAL A 71 -3.40 -5.03 5.71
N THR A 72 -2.97 -3.80 5.46
CA THR A 72 -1.56 -3.40 5.43
C THR A 72 -0.94 -3.31 6.82
N LEU A 73 0.39 -3.46 6.89
CA LEU A 73 1.21 -3.19 8.07
C LEU A 73 2.10 -1.97 7.81
N PRO A 74 1.67 -0.74 8.18
CA PRO A 74 2.43 0.48 7.91
C PRO A 74 3.79 0.50 8.62
N ILE A 75 4.83 0.97 7.91
CA ILE A 75 6.20 1.12 8.43
C ILE A 75 6.64 2.59 8.42
N SER A 76 7.76 2.90 9.08
CA SER A 76 8.28 4.26 9.20
C SER A 76 8.94 4.80 7.93
N GLU A 77 9.38 3.91 7.07
CA GLU A 77 9.95 4.24 5.77
C GLU A 77 8.86 4.61 4.77
N GLY A 78 9.18 5.51 3.85
CA GLY A 78 8.18 6.03 2.92
C GLY A 78 8.76 6.68 1.68
N SER A 79 7.91 7.45 1.03
CA SER A 79 8.23 8.24 -0.16
C SER A 79 7.97 9.71 0.11
N THR A 80 8.82 10.56 -0.47
CA THR A 80 8.65 12.02 -0.53
C THR A 80 8.59 12.44 -1.98
N ALA A 81 7.63 13.29 -2.31
CA ALA A 81 7.47 13.87 -3.64
C ALA A 81 7.55 15.39 -3.55
N GLU A 82 8.22 16.01 -4.49
CA GLU A 82 8.22 17.45 -4.73
C GLU A 82 7.63 17.72 -6.12
N PHE A 83 6.57 18.50 -6.18
CA PHE A 83 5.98 18.96 -7.43
C PHE A 83 6.28 20.45 -7.63
N ARG A 84 6.93 20.78 -8.74
CA ARG A 84 7.23 22.15 -9.17
C ARG A 84 6.38 22.48 -10.38
N ALA A 85 5.39 23.33 -10.18
CA ALA A 85 4.50 23.74 -11.25
C ALA A 85 5.20 24.71 -12.23
N GLU A 86 4.99 24.51 -13.52
CA GLU A 86 5.54 25.33 -14.60
C GLU A 86 4.40 25.81 -15.52
N HIS A 87 4.52 27.04 -16.00
CA HIS A 87 3.63 27.56 -17.04
C HIS A 87 4.18 27.25 -18.43
N GLY A 88 3.29 26.89 -19.35
CA GLY A 88 3.63 26.78 -20.77
C GLY A 88 4.41 25.53 -21.19
N SER A 89 4.72 24.60 -20.29
CA SER A 89 5.25 23.30 -20.66
C SER A 89 4.12 22.32 -21.00
N LYS A 90 4.43 21.19 -21.63
CA LYS A 90 3.43 20.17 -21.95
C LYS A 90 3.62 18.94 -21.06
N GLY A 91 2.62 18.68 -20.19
CA GLY A 91 2.57 17.49 -19.34
C GLY A 91 3.48 17.55 -18.12
N VAL A 92 3.61 16.42 -17.42
CA VAL A 92 4.41 16.27 -16.22
C VAL A 92 5.67 15.45 -16.53
N ARG A 93 6.84 15.98 -16.16
CA ARG A 93 8.11 15.25 -16.18
C ARG A 93 8.36 14.65 -14.80
N VAL A 94 8.63 13.35 -14.73
CA VAL A 94 8.89 12.65 -13.46
C VAL A 94 10.36 12.23 -13.34
N PHE A 95 10.89 12.37 -12.15
CA PHE A 95 12.23 11.95 -11.78
C PHE A 95 12.19 11.06 -10.53
N PRO A 96 12.74 9.84 -10.59
CA PRO A 96 13.35 9.21 -11.76
C PRO A 96 12.29 8.78 -12.81
N PRO A 97 12.69 8.64 -14.11
CA PRO A 97 11.73 8.43 -15.22
C PRO A 97 10.88 7.16 -15.12
N TYR A 98 11.32 6.14 -14.37
CA TYR A 98 10.55 4.89 -14.21
C TYR A 98 9.32 5.04 -13.27
N LYS A 99 9.14 6.16 -12.59
CA LYS A 99 7.97 6.45 -11.72
C LYS A 99 6.73 6.87 -12.53
N GLU A 100 6.47 6.14 -13.62
CA GLU A 100 5.43 6.43 -14.60
C GLU A 100 4.02 6.46 -14.01
N LYS A 101 3.72 5.64 -13.00
CA LYS A 101 2.40 5.59 -12.35
C LYS A 101 2.11 6.89 -11.60
N SER A 102 3.12 7.45 -10.93
CA SER A 102 3.02 8.76 -10.26
C SER A 102 2.87 9.90 -11.27
N ARG A 103 3.55 9.83 -12.42
CA ARG A 103 3.36 10.78 -13.51
C ARG A 103 1.92 10.77 -14.02
N ARG A 104 1.38 9.57 -14.29
CA ARG A 104 -0.02 9.40 -14.75
C ARG A 104 -1.02 9.93 -13.72
N LEU A 105 -0.78 9.67 -12.42
CA LEU A 105 -1.61 10.22 -11.36
C LEU A 105 -1.56 11.74 -11.33
N ALA A 106 -0.36 12.33 -11.43
CA ALA A 106 -0.19 13.79 -11.44
C ALA A 106 -0.96 14.43 -12.58
N GLU A 107 -0.80 13.93 -13.81
CA GLU A 107 -1.52 14.44 -14.98
C GLU A 107 -3.04 14.31 -14.83
N GLU A 108 -3.51 13.19 -14.27
CA GLU A 108 -4.94 12.98 -14.01
C GLU A 108 -5.49 13.94 -12.95
N LEU A 109 -4.75 14.19 -11.87
CA LEU A 109 -5.15 15.15 -10.84
C LEU A 109 -5.19 16.58 -11.38
N LEU A 110 -4.17 17.01 -12.15
CA LEU A 110 -4.16 18.32 -12.79
C LEU A 110 -5.38 18.51 -13.68
N ARG A 111 -5.71 17.49 -14.48
CA ARG A 111 -6.89 17.49 -15.36
C ARG A 111 -8.22 17.52 -14.58
N LEU A 112 -8.36 16.72 -13.53
CA LEU A 112 -9.61 16.58 -12.74
C LEU A 112 -9.94 17.84 -11.96
N TYR A 113 -8.92 18.55 -11.48
CA TYR A 113 -9.08 19.76 -10.70
C TYR A 113 -8.95 21.04 -11.54
N ASP A 114 -8.96 20.90 -12.88
CA ASP A 114 -8.88 22.02 -13.84
C ASP A 114 -7.68 22.94 -13.55
N LEU A 115 -6.56 22.34 -13.20
CA LEU A 115 -5.31 23.05 -12.92
C LEU A 115 -4.54 23.21 -14.23
N ASP A 116 -4.52 24.44 -14.77
CA ASP A 116 -3.75 24.76 -15.99
C ASP A 116 -2.26 24.82 -15.66
N ALA A 117 -1.70 23.65 -15.44
CA ALA A 117 -0.30 23.50 -15.08
C ALA A 117 0.29 22.22 -15.68
N SER A 118 1.58 22.30 -15.84
CA SER A 118 2.49 21.20 -16.10
C SER A 118 3.63 21.34 -15.09
N GLY A 119 4.66 20.51 -15.13
CA GLY A 119 5.77 20.70 -14.21
C GLY A 119 6.69 19.51 -14.08
N GLU A 120 7.54 19.60 -13.06
CA GLU A 120 8.45 18.54 -12.65
C GLU A 120 7.98 17.90 -11.37
N LEU A 121 8.02 16.56 -11.34
CA LEU A 121 7.74 15.74 -10.20
C LEU A 121 8.98 14.96 -9.82
N HIS A 122 9.58 15.28 -8.68
CA HIS A 122 10.74 14.59 -8.12
C HIS A 122 10.30 13.67 -6.98
N ILE A 123 10.67 12.38 -7.03
CA ILE A 123 10.27 11.37 -6.03
C ILE A 123 11.52 10.73 -5.46
N GLU A 124 11.66 10.81 -4.15
CA GLU A 124 12.64 10.08 -3.35
C GLU A 124 11.93 9.04 -2.52
N SER A 125 12.37 7.79 -2.55
CA SER A 125 11.73 6.68 -1.85
C SER A 125 12.76 5.84 -1.12
N GLU A 126 12.50 5.59 0.17
CA GLU A 126 13.25 4.62 0.98
C GLU A 126 12.79 3.18 0.69
N LEU A 127 11.63 3.04 -0.01
CA LEU A 127 10.99 1.77 -0.31
C LEU A 127 11.53 1.20 -1.63
N HIS A 128 11.98 -0.06 -1.59
CA HIS A 128 12.44 -0.74 -2.80
C HIS A 128 11.28 -1.24 -3.64
N PRO A 129 11.24 -0.90 -4.96
CA PRO A 129 10.23 -1.43 -5.86
C PRO A 129 10.28 -2.96 -5.97
N GLY A 130 9.11 -3.60 -6.20
CA GLY A 130 9.00 -5.06 -6.41
C GLY A 130 9.21 -5.93 -5.15
N LYS A 131 9.34 -5.32 -3.97
CA LYS A 131 9.55 -6.03 -2.69
C LYS A 131 8.27 -6.20 -1.87
N GLY A 132 7.13 -5.64 -2.32
CA GLY A 132 5.86 -5.69 -1.61
C GLY A 132 5.77 -4.74 -0.42
N CYS A 133 6.51 -3.62 -0.47
CA CYS A 133 6.50 -2.57 0.56
C CYS A 133 5.60 -1.39 0.17
N ALA A 134 4.65 -1.57 -0.73
CA ALA A 134 3.74 -0.54 -1.24
C ALA A 134 4.45 0.70 -1.83
N SER A 135 5.65 0.53 -2.42
CA SER A 135 6.44 1.67 -2.91
C SER A 135 5.70 2.50 -3.95
N SER A 136 5.00 1.86 -4.90
CA SER A 136 4.22 2.56 -5.92
C SER A 136 3.04 3.32 -5.33
N SER A 137 2.30 2.70 -4.39
CA SER A 137 1.18 3.33 -3.70
C SER A 137 1.64 4.54 -2.87
N ALA A 138 2.77 4.42 -2.14
CA ALA A 138 3.35 5.51 -1.37
C ALA A 138 3.82 6.66 -2.27
N ASP A 139 4.47 6.36 -3.40
CA ASP A 139 4.87 7.36 -4.40
C ASP A 139 3.68 8.14 -4.94
N MET A 140 2.59 7.46 -5.28
CA MET A 140 1.37 8.09 -5.78
C MET A 140 0.69 8.96 -4.72
N VAL A 141 0.59 8.51 -3.46
CA VAL A 141 0.01 9.34 -2.39
C VAL A 141 0.89 10.54 -2.07
N ALA A 142 2.22 10.37 -2.03
CA ALA A 142 3.16 11.48 -1.87
C ALA A 142 3.01 12.51 -3.01
N THR A 143 2.86 12.04 -4.25
CA THR A 143 2.60 12.89 -5.43
C THR A 143 1.31 13.69 -5.28
N ALA A 144 0.21 13.03 -4.90
CA ALA A 144 -1.07 13.71 -4.67
C ALA A 144 -0.96 14.78 -3.57
N SER A 145 -0.26 14.46 -2.47
CA SER A 145 -0.01 15.40 -1.37
C SER A 145 0.85 16.59 -1.81
N ALA A 146 1.84 16.36 -2.68
CA ALA A 146 2.66 17.44 -3.25
C ALA A 146 1.82 18.39 -4.13
N ILE A 147 0.94 17.85 -4.97
CA ILE A 147 0.01 18.65 -5.79
C ILE A 147 -0.97 19.43 -4.92
N GLN A 148 -1.56 18.78 -3.88
CA GLN A 148 -2.42 19.48 -2.91
C GLN A 148 -1.69 20.68 -2.28
N SER A 149 -0.44 20.49 -1.89
CA SER A 149 0.40 21.54 -1.30
C SER A 149 0.74 22.64 -2.29
N ALA A 150 1.07 22.30 -3.53
CA ALA A 150 1.45 23.26 -4.58
C ALA A 150 0.31 24.21 -4.97
N PHE A 151 -0.93 23.71 -4.97
CA PHE A 151 -2.11 24.45 -5.44
C PHE A 151 -3.10 24.84 -4.35
N GLY A 152 -2.86 24.45 -3.08
CA GLY A 152 -3.77 24.74 -1.98
C GLY A 152 -5.13 24.03 -2.09
N ILE A 153 -5.20 22.92 -2.80
CA ILE A 153 -6.42 22.13 -2.98
C ILE A 153 -6.50 20.98 -1.97
N GLN A 154 -7.69 20.38 -1.83
CA GLN A 154 -7.90 19.18 -1.04
C GLN A 154 -8.46 18.06 -1.92
N ILE A 155 -7.81 16.92 -1.90
CA ILE A 155 -8.25 15.70 -2.59
C ILE A 155 -8.81 14.74 -1.55
N PRO A 156 -10.11 14.43 -1.55
CA PRO A 156 -10.68 13.47 -0.61
C PRO A 156 -10.00 12.10 -0.73
N ARG A 157 -9.62 11.48 0.40
CA ARG A 157 -8.90 10.20 0.43
C ARG A 157 -9.58 9.10 -0.37
N HIS A 158 -10.92 9.01 -0.29
CA HIS A 158 -11.69 8.02 -1.06
C HIS A 158 -11.66 8.27 -2.58
N SER A 159 -11.58 9.52 -3.00
CA SER A 159 -11.43 9.88 -4.42
C SER A 159 -10.02 9.53 -4.92
N LEU A 160 -9.00 9.90 -4.14
CA LEU A 160 -7.61 9.53 -4.44
C LEU A 160 -7.45 8.02 -4.55
N ALA A 161 -7.99 7.25 -3.59
CA ALA A 161 -7.93 5.79 -3.59
C ALA A 161 -8.50 5.20 -4.90
N ARG A 162 -9.65 5.68 -5.36
CA ARG A 162 -10.28 5.22 -6.61
C ARG A 162 -9.46 5.58 -7.84
N ILE A 163 -8.89 6.79 -7.87
CA ILE A 163 -8.03 7.23 -9.00
C ILE A 163 -6.78 6.37 -9.06
N MET A 164 -6.15 6.11 -7.92
CA MET A 164 -4.97 5.24 -7.83
C MET A 164 -5.29 3.81 -8.29
N CYS A 165 -6.36 3.21 -7.79
CA CYS A 165 -6.78 1.85 -8.16
C CYS A 165 -7.20 1.73 -9.63
N ALA A 166 -7.57 2.81 -10.29
CA ALA A 166 -7.78 2.84 -11.74
C ALA A 166 -6.47 2.85 -12.54
N ILE A 167 -5.35 3.24 -11.93
CA ILE A 167 -4.01 3.17 -12.54
C ILE A 167 -3.44 1.76 -12.33
N GLU A 168 -3.49 1.26 -11.08
CA GLU A 168 -3.10 -0.08 -10.67
C GLU A 168 -3.75 -0.47 -9.33
N PRO A 169 -3.92 -1.77 -9.02
CA PRO A 169 -4.29 -2.21 -7.68
C PRO A 169 -3.35 -1.61 -6.65
N SER A 170 -3.89 -0.93 -5.63
CA SER A 170 -3.13 -0.10 -4.71
C SER A 170 -3.40 -0.46 -3.26
N ASP A 171 -2.43 -0.16 -2.40
CA ASP A 171 -2.57 -0.33 -0.95
C ASP A 171 -3.30 0.85 -0.31
N GLY A 172 -3.91 0.61 0.85
CA GLY A 172 -4.64 1.63 1.60
C GLY A 172 -3.74 2.60 2.40
N VAL A 173 -2.55 2.97 1.87
CA VAL A 173 -1.55 3.79 2.57
C VAL A 173 -1.96 5.26 2.79
N MET A 174 -3.00 5.74 2.11
CA MET A 174 -3.55 7.08 2.31
C MET A 174 -4.38 7.23 3.59
N TYR A 175 -4.65 6.13 4.30
CA TYR A 175 -5.43 6.15 5.54
C TYR A 175 -4.52 6.12 6.77
N GLU A 176 -4.85 6.92 7.79
CA GLU A 176 -4.06 7.03 9.04
C GLU A 176 -4.26 5.88 10.02
N SER A 177 -5.14 4.93 9.72
CA SER A 177 -5.40 3.73 10.50
C SER A 177 -5.16 2.48 9.69
N ILE A 178 -4.97 1.35 10.35
CA ILE A 178 -5.00 0.06 9.70
C ILE A 178 -6.40 -0.13 9.13
N VAL A 179 -6.49 -0.37 7.83
CA VAL A 179 -7.75 -0.56 7.12
C VAL A 179 -7.78 -1.91 6.41
N SER A 180 -8.95 -2.52 6.34
CA SER A 180 -9.24 -3.54 5.35
C SER A 180 -9.70 -2.83 4.08
N PHE A 181 -9.01 -3.08 2.98
CA PHE A 181 -9.12 -2.28 1.77
C PHE A 181 -9.29 -3.17 0.53
N TYR A 182 -10.29 -2.86 -0.27
CA TYR A 182 -10.49 -3.50 -1.57
C TYR A 182 -9.55 -2.84 -2.60
N GLN A 183 -8.43 -3.49 -2.82
CA GLN A 183 -7.27 -2.96 -3.54
C GLN A 183 -7.50 -2.68 -5.03
N ARG A 184 -8.52 -3.29 -5.63
CA ARG A 184 -8.88 -3.06 -7.04
C ARG A 184 -9.91 -1.94 -7.21
N GLU A 185 -10.76 -1.74 -6.20
CA GLU A 185 -11.86 -0.78 -6.27
C GLU A 185 -11.54 0.55 -5.58
N GLY A 186 -10.49 0.60 -4.76
CA GLY A 186 -10.15 1.79 -3.99
C GLY A 186 -11.18 2.10 -2.89
N ILE A 187 -11.71 1.06 -2.24
CA ILE A 187 -12.77 1.18 -1.24
C ILE A 187 -12.31 0.59 0.10
N VAL A 188 -12.49 1.35 1.18
CA VAL A 188 -12.30 0.84 2.53
C VAL A 188 -13.46 -0.08 2.89
N HIS A 189 -13.15 -1.33 3.24
CA HIS A 189 -14.13 -2.25 3.80
C HIS A 189 -14.39 -1.96 5.28
N SER A 190 -13.30 -1.79 6.07
CA SER A 190 -13.42 -1.44 7.48
C SER A 190 -12.16 -0.77 8.02
N HIS A 191 -12.34 0.10 9.03
CA HIS A 191 -11.25 0.65 9.83
C HIS A 191 -11.03 -0.25 11.05
N LEU A 192 -9.81 -0.79 11.19
CA LEU A 192 -9.47 -1.69 12.29
C LEU A 192 -8.99 -0.91 13.52
N GLY A 193 -8.28 0.20 13.31
CA GLY A 193 -7.67 1.00 14.36
C GLY A 193 -6.16 1.12 14.21
N THR A 194 -5.45 1.19 15.33
CA THR A 194 -3.99 1.35 15.38
C THR A 194 -3.36 0.27 16.25
N LEU A 195 -2.11 -0.07 15.96
CA LEU A 195 -1.27 -0.93 16.79
C LEU A 195 -0.13 -0.10 17.39
N PRO A 196 0.45 -0.51 18.53
CA PRO A 196 1.71 0.05 18.99
C PRO A 196 2.81 -0.18 17.97
N SER A 197 3.89 0.56 18.06
CA SER A 197 5.06 0.34 17.20
C SER A 197 5.65 -1.04 17.46
N LEU A 198 5.79 -1.84 16.42
CA LEU A 198 6.41 -3.16 16.44
C LEU A 198 7.71 -3.13 15.63
N THR A 199 8.53 -4.16 15.78
CA THR A 199 9.74 -4.36 14.97
C THR A 199 9.51 -5.51 14.00
N VAL A 200 9.90 -5.33 12.73
CA VAL A 200 9.91 -6.39 11.73
C VAL A 200 11.36 -6.65 11.32
N VAL A 201 11.87 -7.85 11.61
CA VAL A 201 13.16 -8.29 11.09
C VAL A 201 12.90 -9.07 9.81
N ALA A 202 13.30 -8.49 8.69
CA ALA A 202 12.91 -8.93 7.36
C ALA A 202 14.09 -9.52 6.59
N LEU A 203 13.78 -10.58 5.84
CA LEU A 203 14.63 -11.19 4.82
C LEU A 203 14.04 -10.91 3.44
N ASP A 204 14.86 -10.37 2.54
CA ASP A 204 14.55 -10.33 1.10
C ASP A 204 15.14 -11.59 0.45
N GLU A 205 14.28 -12.48 -0.06
CA GLU A 205 14.70 -13.71 -0.72
C GLU A 205 15.29 -13.47 -2.12
N GLY A 206 15.24 -12.23 -2.59
CA GLY A 206 15.73 -11.86 -3.92
C GLY A 206 14.65 -11.91 -5.00
N GLY A 207 15.06 -11.64 -6.23
CA GLY A 207 14.13 -11.57 -7.35
C GLY A 207 13.35 -10.26 -7.40
N TRP A 208 12.35 -10.27 -8.27
CA TRP A 208 11.44 -9.15 -8.54
C TRP A 208 10.05 -9.69 -8.82
N VAL A 209 9.04 -9.07 -8.25
CA VAL A 209 7.64 -9.42 -8.50
C VAL A 209 6.93 -8.22 -9.12
N GLU A 210 6.33 -8.43 -10.28
CA GLU A 210 5.47 -7.44 -10.90
C GLU A 210 4.02 -7.66 -10.43
N THR A 211 3.51 -6.71 -9.66
CA THR A 211 2.18 -6.82 -9.03
C THR A 211 1.04 -7.06 -10.02
N MET A 212 1.19 -6.53 -11.26
CA MET A 212 0.18 -6.70 -12.32
C MET A 212 0.04 -8.16 -12.78
N GLU A 213 1.13 -8.91 -12.83
CA GLU A 213 1.12 -10.32 -13.27
C GLU A 213 0.46 -11.25 -12.25
N LEU A 214 0.52 -10.90 -10.95
CA LEU A 214 -0.13 -11.66 -9.88
C LEU A 214 -1.65 -11.48 -9.84
N CYS A 215 -2.20 -10.56 -10.64
CA CYS A 215 -3.60 -10.17 -10.54
C CYS A 215 -4.55 -11.08 -11.30
N GLU A 216 -4.09 -12.01 -12.15
CA GLU A 216 -4.98 -12.70 -13.09
C GLU A 216 -5.67 -13.95 -12.54
N ASP A 217 -5.11 -14.66 -11.55
CA ASP A 217 -5.83 -15.74 -10.83
C ASP A 217 -5.11 -16.13 -9.53
N ARG A 218 -5.47 -15.51 -8.43
CA ARG A 218 -4.85 -15.79 -7.12
C ARG A 218 -5.35 -17.08 -6.44
N GLY A 219 -6.13 -17.91 -7.12
CA GLY A 219 -6.56 -19.20 -6.55
C GLY A 219 -7.45 -19.12 -5.30
N PHE A 220 -8.07 -17.96 -5.00
CA PHE A 220 -8.97 -17.77 -3.85
C PHE A 220 -10.32 -18.49 -4.00
N ASN A 221 -10.41 -19.47 -4.89
CA ASN A 221 -11.71 -19.92 -5.44
C ASN A 221 -12.45 -20.97 -4.60
N SER A 222 -11.84 -21.61 -3.60
CA SER A 222 -12.58 -22.58 -2.80
C SER A 222 -13.44 -21.89 -1.72
N THR A 223 -14.68 -22.36 -1.54
CA THR A 223 -15.61 -21.84 -0.54
C THR A 223 -15.03 -21.92 0.88
N SER A 224 -14.28 -22.98 1.18
CA SER A 224 -13.61 -23.18 2.47
C SER A 224 -12.54 -22.11 2.73
N ARG A 225 -11.78 -21.75 1.70
CA ARG A 225 -10.74 -20.72 1.80
C ARG A 225 -11.32 -19.32 1.99
N LEU A 226 -12.39 -19.00 1.26
CA LEU A 226 -13.11 -17.72 1.44
C LEU A 226 -13.67 -17.59 2.86
N ALA A 227 -14.27 -18.63 3.40
CA ALA A 227 -14.76 -18.65 4.79
C ALA A 227 -13.61 -18.52 5.81
N GLU A 228 -12.44 -19.08 5.52
CA GLU A 228 -11.26 -18.92 6.36
C GLU A 228 -10.76 -17.47 6.37
N TYR A 229 -10.66 -16.81 5.21
CA TYR A 229 -10.27 -15.39 5.13
C TYR A 229 -11.25 -14.48 5.85
N GLU A 230 -12.56 -14.72 5.73
CA GLU A 230 -13.57 -13.96 6.47
C GLU A 230 -13.40 -14.10 7.98
N ARG A 231 -13.19 -15.34 8.48
CA ARG A 231 -12.91 -15.59 9.89
C ARG A 231 -11.63 -14.88 10.34
N LEU A 232 -10.53 -15.01 9.59
CA LEU A 232 -9.27 -14.35 9.91
C LEU A 232 -9.41 -12.82 9.95
N LEU A 233 -10.18 -12.23 9.04
CA LEU A 233 -10.45 -10.79 9.06
C LEU A 233 -11.21 -10.38 10.33
N LEU A 234 -12.23 -11.12 10.72
CA LEU A 234 -12.97 -10.86 11.96
C LEU A 234 -12.07 -11.00 13.22
N ASP A 235 -11.20 -12.01 13.23
CA ASP A 235 -10.24 -12.22 14.32
C ASP A 235 -9.21 -11.08 14.37
N LEU A 236 -8.70 -10.64 13.21
CA LEU A 236 -7.79 -9.51 13.13
C LEU A 236 -8.43 -8.19 13.59
N VAL A 237 -9.67 -7.92 13.18
CA VAL A 237 -10.44 -6.74 13.64
C VAL A 237 -10.57 -6.73 15.16
N ARG A 238 -10.89 -7.88 15.76
CA ARG A 238 -10.98 -8.02 17.22
C ARG A 238 -9.64 -7.84 17.92
N ALA A 239 -8.57 -8.45 17.35
CA ALA A 239 -7.22 -8.38 17.89
C ALA A 239 -6.68 -6.94 17.88
N VAL A 240 -6.82 -6.22 16.75
CA VAL A 240 -6.38 -4.82 16.65
C VAL A 240 -7.15 -3.92 17.60
N LYS A 241 -8.49 -4.03 17.66
CA LYS A 241 -9.32 -3.25 18.57
C LYS A 241 -8.98 -3.48 20.04
N ARG A 242 -8.58 -4.70 20.41
CA ARG A 242 -8.17 -5.06 21.77
C ARG A 242 -6.68 -4.84 22.04
N ARG A 243 -5.91 -4.46 21.03
CA ARG A 243 -4.44 -4.38 21.06
C ARG A 243 -3.80 -5.69 21.52
N HIS A 244 -4.40 -6.83 21.14
CA HIS A 244 -3.90 -8.16 21.49
C HIS A 244 -2.91 -8.64 20.44
N LEU A 245 -1.64 -8.28 20.62
CA LEU A 245 -0.55 -8.50 19.68
C LEU A 245 -0.32 -9.96 19.30
N PRO A 246 -0.39 -10.95 20.24
CA PRO A 246 -0.25 -12.35 19.86
C PRO A 246 -1.26 -12.79 18.80
N SER A 247 -2.54 -12.42 18.94
CA SER A 247 -3.56 -12.76 17.93
C SER A 247 -3.34 -12.02 16.59
N VAL A 248 -2.80 -10.81 16.60
CA VAL A 248 -2.38 -10.12 15.36
C VAL A 248 -1.30 -10.94 14.65
N GLY A 249 -0.29 -11.39 15.39
CA GLY A 249 0.79 -12.21 14.86
C GLY A 249 0.32 -13.57 14.37
N ASP A 250 -0.64 -14.22 15.06
CA ASP A 250 -1.23 -15.49 14.63
C ASP A 250 -1.96 -15.35 13.28
N VAL A 251 -2.75 -14.28 13.12
CA VAL A 251 -3.45 -14.02 11.85
C VAL A 251 -2.44 -13.72 10.72
N ALA A 252 -1.42 -12.89 10.97
CA ALA A 252 -0.39 -12.61 9.99
C ALA A 252 0.36 -13.86 9.56
N THR A 253 0.72 -14.74 10.52
CA THR A 253 1.37 -16.04 10.26
C THR A 253 0.47 -16.91 9.39
N ARG A 254 -0.82 -17.02 9.74
CA ARG A 254 -1.75 -17.81 8.94
C ARG A 254 -1.93 -17.27 7.53
N SER A 255 -1.97 -15.95 7.38
CA SER A 255 -2.00 -15.28 6.08
C SER A 255 -0.76 -15.61 5.24
N ALA A 256 0.44 -15.55 5.83
CA ALA A 256 1.68 -15.95 5.17
C ALA A 256 1.67 -17.40 4.70
N VAL A 257 1.17 -18.33 5.53
CA VAL A 257 1.01 -19.76 5.17
C VAL A 257 0.02 -19.92 4.02
N LEU A 258 -1.12 -19.24 4.04
CA LEU A 258 -2.11 -19.33 2.97
C LEU A 258 -1.60 -18.75 1.65
N ASN A 259 -0.69 -17.79 1.71
CA ASN A 259 -0.09 -17.20 0.51
C ASN A 259 0.92 -18.11 -0.20
N GLN A 260 1.37 -19.21 0.43
CA GLN A 260 2.28 -20.16 -0.20
C GLN A 260 1.72 -20.80 -1.47
N ASP A 261 0.39 -20.90 -1.59
CA ASP A 261 -0.25 -21.41 -2.80
C ASP A 261 -0.31 -20.38 -3.95
N VAL A 262 -0.04 -19.10 -3.64
CA VAL A 262 -0.10 -17.98 -4.61
C VAL A 262 1.29 -17.51 -4.99
N LEU A 263 2.11 -17.23 -4.00
CA LEU A 263 3.49 -16.77 -4.16
C LEU A 263 4.37 -17.42 -3.08
N PRO A 264 4.92 -18.61 -3.35
CA PRO A 264 5.74 -19.35 -2.39
C PRO A 264 6.94 -18.54 -1.90
N LYS A 265 7.22 -18.66 -0.61
CA LYS A 265 8.41 -18.14 0.06
C LYS A 265 9.30 -19.31 0.46
N GLU A 266 10.56 -19.30 0.01
CA GLU A 266 11.51 -20.41 0.23
C GLU A 266 11.80 -20.61 1.72
N HIS A 267 11.89 -19.53 2.49
CA HIS A 267 12.28 -19.59 3.90
C HIS A 267 11.11 -19.55 4.89
N LEU A 268 9.86 -19.79 4.45
CA LEU A 268 8.72 -19.72 5.36
C LEU A 268 8.85 -20.68 6.54
N GLU A 269 9.25 -21.93 6.31
CA GLU A 269 9.42 -22.94 7.39
C GLU A 269 10.48 -22.49 8.39
N LEU A 270 11.58 -21.91 7.94
CA LEU A 270 12.59 -21.33 8.82
C LEU A 270 11.99 -20.20 9.67
N PHE A 271 11.18 -19.32 9.09
CA PHE A 271 10.57 -18.21 9.83
C PHE A 271 9.54 -18.70 10.86
N LEU A 272 8.84 -19.80 10.60
CA LEU A 272 7.96 -20.46 11.58
C LEU A 272 8.75 -21.04 12.76
N ASP A 273 9.93 -21.62 12.50
CA ASP A 273 10.85 -22.09 13.55
C ASP A 273 11.44 -20.91 14.34
N LEU A 274 11.92 -19.88 13.65
CA LEU A 274 12.42 -18.64 14.28
C LEU A 274 11.37 -17.96 15.15
N ARG A 275 10.10 -17.95 14.72
CA ARG A 275 8.98 -17.43 15.52
C ARG A 275 8.93 -18.10 16.89
N THR A 276 9.10 -19.42 16.92
CA THR A 276 9.06 -20.21 18.17
C THR A 276 10.31 -19.98 19.01
N ARG A 277 11.50 -20.00 18.38
CA ARG A 277 12.79 -19.87 19.09
C ARG A 277 12.98 -18.49 19.72
N TYR A 278 12.51 -17.44 19.06
CA TYR A 278 12.68 -16.06 19.52
C TYR A 278 11.43 -15.49 20.18
N ASP A 279 10.41 -16.32 20.46
CA ASP A 279 9.13 -15.90 21.05
C ASP A 279 8.53 -14.69 20.32
N ALA A 280 8.59 -14.74 18.98
CA ALA A 280 8.08 -13.67 18.14
C ALA A 280 6.55 -13.73 18.01
N LEU A 281 5.90 -12.58 17.84
CA LEU A 281 4.46 -12.50 17.69
C LEU A 281 3.95 -13.30 16.49
N GLY A 282 4.66 -13.21 15.36
CA GLY A 282 4.22 -13.88 14.14
C GLY A 282 5.17 -13.68 12.98
N VAL A 283 4.84 -14.35 11.88
CA VAL A 283 5.46 -14.19 10.57
C VAL A 283 4.57 -13.32 9.71
N VAL A 284 5.13 -12.33 9.04
CA VAL A 284 4.45 -11.48 8.06
C VAL A 284 5.14 -11.64 6.70
N ALA A 285 4.35 -11.76 5.63
CA ALA A 285 4.86 -11.88 4.27
C ALA A 285 4.46 -10.69 3.43
N THR A 286 5.30 -10.32 2.47
CA THR A 286 4.85 -9.45 1.38
C THR A 286 4.15 -10.32 0.32
N HIS A 287 2.81 -10.22 0.26
CA HIS A 287 1.99 -11.09 -0.58
C HIS A 287 2.15 -10.82 -2.09
N SER A 288 2.69 -9.66 -2.43
CA SER A 288 3.03 -9.26 -3.81
C SER A 288 4.51 -8.88 -3.97
N GLY A 289 5.38 -9.44 -3.13
CA GLY A 289 6.80 -9.15 -3.13
C GLY A 289 7.67 -10.33 -2.73
N THR A 290 8.91 -10.09 -2.38
CA THR A 290 9.93 -11.13 -2.16
C THR A 290 10.36 -11.26 -0.70
N CYS A 291 9.69 -10.55 0.24
CA CYS A 291 10.16 -10.50 1.62
C CYS A 291 9.31 -11.35 2.57
N LEU A 292 9.98 -11.90 3.57
CA LEU A 292 9.41 -12.43 4.81
C LEU A 292 9.88 -11.58 5.99
N GLY A 293 9.06 -11.44 7.02
CA GLY A 293 9.39 -10.72 8.23
C GLY A 293 8.98 -11.46 9.50
N LEU A 294 9.81 -11.36 10.52
CA LEU A 294 9.48 -11.77 11.87
C LEU A 294 8.97 -10.56 12.65
N LEU A 295 7.75 -10.65 13.16
CA LEU A 295 7.08 -9.58 13.89
C LEU A 295 7.38 -9.70 15.38
N LEU A 296 8.06 -8.69 15.93
CA LEU A 296 8.50 -8.66 17.32
C LEU A 296 7.80 -7.56 18.11
N ASP A 297 7.44 -7.85 19.36
CA ASP A 297 7.03 -6.84 20.33
C ASP A 297 8.29 -6.15 20.89
N PRO A 298 8.41 -4.80 20.83
CA PRO A 298 9.50 -4.08 21.48
C PRO A 298 9.64 -4.39 22.96
N GLY A 299 8.55 -4.78 23.63
CA GLY A 299 8.57 -5.24 25.02
C GLY A 299 9.31 -6.59 25.22
N SER A 300 9.31 -7.48 24.21
CA SER A 300 10.06 -8.73 24.23
C SER A 300 11.53 -8.53 23.86
N LEU A 301 11.89 -7.41 23.24
CA LEU A 301 13.27 -7.00 22.94
C LEU A 301 14.06 -6.55 24.20
N ARG A 302 13.64 -6.97 25.40
CA ARG A 302 14.34 -6.69 26.66
C ARG A 302 15.78 -7.27 26.68
N HIS A 303 16.05 -8.21 25.80
CA HIS A 303 17.39 -8.77 25.62
C HIS A 303 18.04 -8.09 24.41
N PRO A 304 18.95 -7.13 24.59
CA PRO A 304 19.62 -6.43 23.49
C PRO A 304 20.43 -7.36 22.57
N GLU A 305 20.61 -8.62 22.99
CA GLU A 305 21.32 -9.65 22.21
C GLU A 305 20.42 -10.36 21.19
N VAL A 306 19.08 -10.39 21.40
CA VAL A 306 18.14 -11.14 20.54
C VAL A 306 18.11 -10.57 19.12
N LEU A 307 18.02 -9.27 18.98
CA LEU A 307 17.96 -8.65 17.65
C LEU A 307 19.25 -8.84 16.84
N PRO A 308 20.47 -8.59 17.38
CA PRO A 308 21.72 -8.88 16.68
C PRO A 308 21.89 -10.36 16.33
N GLU A 309 21.49 -11.28 17.23
CA GLU A 309 21.58 -12.73 17.00
C GLU A 309 20.67 -13.15 15.83
N LEU A 310 19.41 -12.73 15.85
CA LEU A 310 18.45 -13.01 14.77
C LEU A 310 18.92 -12.43 13.43
N VAL A 311 19.39 -11.18 13.42
CA VAL A 311 19.94 -10.56 12.20
C VAL A 311 21.16 -11.33 11.71
N GLY A 312 22.06 -11.76 12.61
CA GLY A 312 23.22 -12.56 12.27
C GLY A 312 22.86 -13.91 11.65
N GLU A 313 21.84 -14.59 12.19
CA GLU A 313 21.34 -15.85 11.65
C GLU A 313 20.74 -15.68 10.23
N LEU A 314 19.95 -14.63 10.02
CA LEU A 314 19.40 -14.35 8.69
C LEU A 314 20.47 -13.92 7.67
N LEU A 315 21.47 -13.17 8.07
CA LEU A 315 22.59 -12.80 7.19
C LEU A 315 23.41 -14.02 6.74
N ALA A 316 23.48 -15.06 7.57
CA ALA A 316 24.18 -16.31 7.23
C ALA A 316 23.50 -17.08 6.07
N LEU A 317 22.25 -16.79 5.74
CA LEU A 317 21.52 -17.37 4.60
C LEU A 317 22.02 -16.87 3.24
N GLN A 318 22.85 -15.81 3.21
CA GLN A 318 23.40 -15.20 1.99
C GLN A 318 22.33 -14.70 1.01
N CYS A 319 21.11 -14.42 1.50
CA CYS A 319 20.08 -13.77 0.73
C CYS A 319 20.41 -12.29 0.48
N PRO A 320 19.83 -11.63 -0.55
CA PRO A 320 20.17 -10.27 -0.96
C PRO A 320 20.07 -9.20 0.11
N GLY A 321 19.24 -9.37 1.13
CA GLY A 321 19.17 -8.37 2.18
C GLY A 321 18.41 -8.77 3.43
N VAL A 322 18.94 -8.38 4.59
CA VAL A 322 18.25 -8.39 5.87
C VAL A 322 18.03 -6.94 6.28
N ARG A 323 16.82 -6.60 6.69
CA ARG A 323 16.43 -5.26 7.12
C ARG A 323 15.61 -5.31 8.38
N VAL A 324 15.71 -4.24 9.16
CA VAL A 324 14.90 -4.06 10.37
C VAL A 324 14.03 -2.84 10.16
N TYR A 325 12.71 -3.06 10.14
CA TYR A 325 11.71 -2.01 10.01
C TYR A 325 11.03 -1.76 11.35
N ARG A 326 10.57 -0.53 11.53
CA ARG A 326 9.63 -0.17 12.59
C ARG A 326 8.25 0.01 11.99
N THR A 327 7.24 -0.58 12.61
CA THR A 327 5.86 -0.26 12.24
C THR A 327 5.44 1.06 12.85
N CYS A 328 4.57 1.78 12.15
CA CYS A 328 4.02 3.03 12.67
C CYS A 328 2.99 2.75 13.75
N GLY A 329 3.33 3.14 14.99
CA GLY A 329 2.31 3.48 15.96
C GLY A 329 1.79 4.88 15.61
N PHE A 330 0.54 5.02 15.24
CA PHE A 330 -0.03 6.31 14.83
C PHE A 330 -0.04 7.40 15.90
N GLU A 331 0.53 7.16 17.07
CA GLU A 331 0.74 8.16 18.13
C GLU A 331 1.71 9.28 17.74
N HIS A 332 2.49 9.11 16.65
CA HIS A 332 3.53 10.08 16.22
C HIS A 332 3.15 10.95 15.03
N GLN A 333 1.97 10.77 14.41
CA GLN A 333 1.58 11.61 13.26
C GLN A 333 0.94 12.96 13.65
N THR A 334 0.76 13.26 14.94
CA THR A 334 0.10 14.47 15.40
C THR A 334 1.02 15.68 15.62
N THR A 335 2.31 15.60 15.23
CA THR A 335 3.25 16.70 15.49
C THR A 335 4.03 17.12 14.24
N THR A 336 3.32 17.45 13.17
CA THR A 336 3.87 18.39 12.17
C THR A 336 2.73 19.22 11.60
N ARG A 337 2.44 20.29 12.32
CA ARG A 337 1.69 21.47 11.82
C ARG A 337 2.61 22.30 10.96
#